data_7debee0216c7b6163699acc8d33673fd
#
_entry.id   7debee0216c7b6163699acc8d33673fd
#
_cell.length_a   1.000
_cell.length_b   1.000
_cell.length_c   1.000
_cell.angle_alpha   90.00
_cell.angle_beta   90.00
_cell.angle_gamma   90.00
#
_symmetry.space_group_name_H-M   'P 1'
#
loop_
_entity.id
_entity.type
_entity.pdbx_description
1 polymer ?
#
loop_
_entity_poly.entity_id
_entity_poly.type
_entity_poly.pdbx_seq_one_letter_code
_entity_poly.pdbx_strand_id
1 'polypeptide(L)'
;VWGAGFYAGNYSNDKLKWEETNSYNIGLDLAMFNNRLEFIIDGYLKKTDNLLMQASLPGYVTSIISSPWVNAGAIENKGFEFTLNTVNISTRDFTWRTGFTFSLNRNKVTKLYTKTSSITGTIGADTYTKTVVGEPVGQFYGYNVIGMFKEADDFYVKDRNGDFMLDDNFKKILVAIPENKTIKENEIWYGDYIFE
;
A
#
# COMPACT_ATOMS: atom_id res chain seq x y z
N VAL A 1 44.03 -25.22 -20.61
CA VAL A 1 42.66 -25.63 -20.27
C VAL A 1 42.32 -24.92 -18.97
N TRP A 2 41.40 -23.98 -19.03
CA TRP A 2 40.90 -23.29 -17.84
C TRP A 2 39.93 -24.21 -17.13
N GLY A 3 40.13 -24.48 -15.84
CA GLY A 3 39.24 -25.29 -15.04
C GLY A 3 37.87 -24.60 -14.82
N ALA A 4 36.86 -25.38 -14.50
CA ALA A 4 35.55 -24.86 -14.13
C ALA A 4 35.67 -23.97 -12.87
N GLY A 5 35.28 -22.70 -12.99
CA GLY A 5 35.20 -21.81 -11.86
C GLY A 5 33.90 -22.01 -11.09
N PHE A 6 33.97 -21.88 -9.77
CA PHE A 6 32.77 -21.85 -8.91
C PHE A 6 32.48 -20.42 -8.48
N TYR A 7 31.24 -20.03 -8.46
CA TYR A 7 30.81 -18.77 -7.87
C TYR A 7 29.66 -19.02 -6.87
N ALA A 8 29.56 -18.17 -5.87
CA ALA A 8 28.46 -18.25 -4.92
C ALA A 8 27.19 -17.72 -5.58
N GLY A 9 26.18 -18.60 -5.76
CA GLY A 9 24.91 -18.25 -6.42
C GLY A 9 23.90 -17.60 -5.49
N ASN A 10 23.79 -18.10 -4.26
CA ASN A 10 22.80 -17.64 -3.27
C ASN A 10 23.40 -17.66 -1.87
N TYR A 11 22.94 -16.75 -1.01
CA TYR A 11 23.16 -16.86 0.42
C TYR A 11 22.22 -17.91 1.02
N SER A 12 22.79 -18.90 1.74
CA SER A 12 22.00 -19.81 2.58
C SER A 12 21.55 -19.07 3.84
N ASN A 13 20.34 -19.40 4.31
CA ASN A 13 19.83 -18.92 5.59
C ASN A 13 19.25 -20.11 6.37
N ASP A 14 20.06 -20.69 7.24
CA ASP A 14 19.71 -21.85 8.05
C ASP A 14 18.68 -21.54 9.15
N LYS A 15 18.32 -20.24 9.32
CA LYS A 15 17.34 -19.76 10.30
C LYS A 15 15.94 -19.57 9.73
N LEU A 16 15.71 -20.02 8.48
CA LEU A 16 14.38 -19.92 7.88
C LEU A 16 13.37 -20.74 8.66
N LYS A 17 12.20 -20.13 8.86
CA LYS A 17 11.04 -20.74 9.50
C LYS A 17 9.88 -20.79 8.52
N TRP A 18 8.94 -21.70 8.77
CA TRP A 18 7.68 -21.70 8.07
C TRP A 18 6.85 -20.45 8.40
N GLU A 19 6.06 -20.00 7.44
CA GLU A 19 5.04 -19.00 7.70
C GLU A 19 3.94 -19.61 8.55
N GLU A 20 3.50 -18.88 9.55
CA GLU A 20 2.47 -19.31 10.48
C GLU A 20 1.29 -18.37 10.42
N THR A 21 0.08 -18.91 10.27
CA THR A 21 -1.15 -18.13 10.31
C THR A 21 -2.05 -18.61 11.45
N ASN A 22 -2.32 -17.71 12.38
CA ASN A 22 -3.30 -17.90 13.45
C ASN A 22 -4.60 -17.20 13.05
N SER A 23 -5.72 -17.93 13.02
CA SER A 23 -7.03 -17.42 12.66
C SER A 23 -8.03 -17.65 13.79
N TYR A 24 -8.71 -16.58 14.16
CA TYR A 24 -9.79 -16.57 15.15
C TYR A 24 -11.04 -16.08 14.44
N ASN A 25 -12.10 -16.89 14.51
CA ASN A 25 -13.39 -16.56 13.90
C ASN A 25 -14.48 -16.72 14.95
N ILE A 26 -15.43 -15.80 14.95
CA ILE A 26 -16.67 -15.89 15.70
C ILE A 26 -17.82 -15.56 14.78
N GLY A 27 -18.83 -16.43 14.71
CA GLY A 27 -19.99 -16.27 13.86
C GLY A 27 -21.27 -16.55 14.62
N LEU A 28 -22.33 -15.95 14.16
CA LEU A 28 -23.70 -16.15 14.65
C LEU A 28 -24.66 -16.18 13.47
N ASP A 29 -25.33 -17.31 13.32
CA ASP A 29 -26.39 -17.53 12.35
C ASP A 29 -27.72 -17.63 13.07
N LEU A 30 -28.64 -16.75 12.73
CA LEU A 30 -29.98 -16.73 13.29
C LEU A 30 -31.04 -16.77 12.18
N ALA A 31 -31.93 -17.73 12.29
CA ALA A 31 -33.10 -17.82 11.42
C ALA A 31 -34.38 -17.71 12.26
N MET A 32 -35.28 -16.82 11.86
CA MET A 32 -36.48 -16.50 12.58
C MET A 32 -37.70 -16.51 11.65
N PHE A 33 -38.94 -16.63 12.24
CA PHE A 33 -40.20 -16.58 11.50
C PHE A 33 -40.30 -17.63 10.37
N ASN A 34 -39.97 -18.90 10.67
CA ASN A 34 -39.92 -19.98 9.70
C ASN A 34 -39.00 -19.66 8.50
N ASN A 35 -37.77 -19.21 8.80
CA ASN A 35 -36.74 -18.81 7.83
C ASN A 35 -37.13 -17.64 6.92
N ARG A 36 -38.08 -16.82 7.37
CA ARG A 36 -38.43 -15.58 6.65
C ARG A 36 -37.42 -14.43 6.94
N LEU A 37 -36.67 -14.54 8.00
CA LEU A 37 -35.65 -13.59 8.41
C LEU A 37 -34.42 -14.38 8.84
N GLU A 38 -33.31 -14.14 8.15
CA GLU A 38 -32.02 -14.78 8.41
C GLU A 38 -30.95 -13.70 8.60
N PHE A 39 -30.22 -13.79 9.72
CA PHE A 39 -29.06 -12.97 10.03
C PHE A 39 -27.83 -13.86 10.08
N ILE A 40 -26.78 -13.46 9.40
CA ILE A 40 -25.45 -14.07 9.50
C ILE A 40 -24.48 -12.95 9.85
N ILE A 41 -23.78 -13.14 10.94
CA ILE A 41 -22.81 -12.17 11.45
C ILE A 41 -21.52 -12.90 11.73
N ASP A 42 -20.45 -12.49 11.09
CA ASP A 42 -19.11 -13.06 11.26
C ASP A 42 -18.07 -11.99 11.58
N GLY A 43 -17.24 -12.30 12.56
CA GLY A 43 -16.07 -11.51 12.88
C GLY A 43 -14.82 -12.37 12.83
N TYR A 44 -13.75 -11.87 12.27
CA TYR A 44 -12.48 -12.60 12.19
C TYR A 44 -11.26 -11.73 12.48
N LEU A 45 -10.24 -12.41 13.00
CA LEU A 45 -8.88 -11.89 13.17
C LEU A 45 -7.90 -12.94 12.69
N LYS A 46 -7.09 -12.61 11.68
CA LYS A 46 -6.05 -13.46 11.12
C LYS A 46 -4.71 -12.77 11.25
N LYS A 47 -3.75 -13.44 11.88
CA LYS A 47 -2.37 -12.98 12.03
C LYS A 47 -1.44 -13.94 11.34
N THR A 48 -0.64 -13.43 10.41
CA THR A 48 0.38 -14.20 9.71
C THR A 48 1.74 -13.65 10.11
N ASP A 49 2.56 -14.52 10.69
CA ASP A 49 3.91 -14.23 11.13
C ASP A 49 4.94 -14.97 10.25
N ASN A 50 6.19 -14.55 10.37
CA ASN A 50 7.32 -15.16 9.65
C ASN A 50 7.18 -15.14 8.12
N LEU A 51 6.52 -14.15 7.54
CA LEU A 51 6.41 -14.00 6.09
C LEU A 51 7.79 -14.02 5.44
N LEU A 52 7.93 -14.84 4.40
CA LEU A 52 9.16 -14.97 3.65
C LEU A 52 9.31 -13.80 2.67
N MET A 53 10.45 -13.13 2.76
CA MET A 53 10.79 -11.98 1.93
C MET A 53 12.25 -12.05 1.51
N GLN A 54 12.56 -11.49 0.35
CA GLN A 54 13.95 -11.26 -0.01
C GLN A 54 14.50 -10.05 0.76
N ALA A 55 15.64 -10.23 1.43
CA ALA A 55 16.30 -9.13 2.12
C ALA A 55 16.80 -8.11 1.09
N SER A 56 16.52 -6.82 1.34
CA SER A 56 17.09 -5.75 0.51
C SER A 56 18.57 -5.61 0.85
N LEU A 57 19.44 -5.98 -0.07
CA LEU A 57 20.88 -5.82 0.04
C LEU A 57 21.37 -4.68 -0.86
N PRO A 58 22.46 -4.01 -0.50
CA PRO A 58 23.07 -3.00 -1.36
C PRO A 58 23.44 -3.56 -2.74
N GLY A 59 23.25 -2.75 -3.80
CA GLY A 59 23.40 -3.18 -5.19
C GLY A 59 24.79 -3.78 -5.52
N TYR A 60 25.84 -3.34 -4.85
CA TYR A 60 27.19 -3.91 -5.03
C TYR A 60 27.31 -5.36 -4.55
N VAL A 61 26.42 -5.81 -3.67
CA VAL A 61 26.36 -7.21 -3.21
C VAL A 61 25.51 -8.03 -4.16
N THR A 62 24.33 -7.50 -4.54
CA THR A 62 23.36 -8.21 -5.37
C THR A 62 23.78 -8.36 -6.83
N SER A 63 24.77 -7.58 -7.29
CA SER A 63 25.36 -7.78 -8.62
C SER A 63 26.10 -9.11 -8.79
N ILE A 64 26.46 -9.76 -7.67
CA ILE A 64 27.22 -11.01 -7.67
C ILE A 64 26.39 -12.16 -7.10
N ILE A 65 25.56 -11.91 -6.09
CA ILE A 65 24.83 -12.93 -5.32
C ILE A 65 23.37 -12.48 -5.12
N SER A 66 22.42 -13.37 -5.33
CA SER A 66 21.01 -13.08 -5.11
C SER A 66 20.71 -12.78 -3.64
N SER A 67 19.74 -11.89 -3.41
CA SER A 67 19.27 -11.55 -2.06
C SER A 67 18.75 -12.79 -1.32
N PRO A 68 19.16 -13.04 -0.08
CA PRO A 68 18.69 -14.18 0.69
C PRO A 68 17.24 -14.04 1.09
N TRP A 69 16.57 -15.16 1.26
CA TRP A 69 15.26 -15.22 1.87
C TRP A 69 15.37 -15.11 3.39
N VAL A 70 14.47 -14.32 3.99
CA VAL A 70 14.41 -14.09 5.43
C VAL A 70 12.94 -14.05 5.90
N ASN A 71 12.70 -14.47 7.13
CA ASN A 71 11.41 -14.31 7.78
C ASN A 71 11.32 -12.90 8.38
N ALA A 72 10.85 -11.96 7.61
CA ALA A 72 11.00 -10.55 7.95
C ALA A 72 9.67 -9.78 8.04
N GLY A 73 8.55 -10.42 7.74
CA GLY A 73 7.24 -9.78 7.71
C GLY A 73 6.24 -10.40 8.67
N ALA A 74 5.27 -9.59 9.07
CA ALA A 74 4.04 -10.03 9.71
C ALA A 74 2.89 -9.10 9.32
N ILE A 75 1.71 -9.67 9.13
CA ILE A 75 0.49 -8.94 8.79
C ILE A 75 -0.68 -9.39 9.66
N GLU A 76 -1.56 -8.46 9.92
CA GLU A 76 -2.83 -8.70 10.61
C GLU A 76 -3.97 -8.31 9.68
N ASN A 77 -4.95 -9.22 9.53
CA ASN A 77 -6.22 -8.96 8.86
C ASN A 77 -7.34 -9.16 9.85
N LYS A 78 -8.24 -8.20 9.92
CA LYS A 78 -9.46 -8.31 10.73
C LYS A 78 -10.63 -7.78 9.95
N GLY A 79 -11.76 -8.41 10.17
CA GLY A 79 -12.96 -8.04 9.46
C GLY A 79 -14.22 -8.41 10.19
N PHE A 80 -15.29 -7.85 9.69
CA PHE A 80 -16.64 -8.09 10.11
C PHE A 80 -17.51 -8.23 8.86
N GLU A 81 -18.33 -9.26 8.85
CA GLU A 81 -19.27 -9.56 7.77
C GLU A 81 -20.67 -9.66 8.34
N PHE A 82 -21.63 -9.12 7.62
CA PHE A 82 -23.02 -9.14 7.99
C PHE A 82 -23.87 -9.43 6.76
N THR A 83 -24.73 -10.43 6.87
CA THR A 83 -25.72 -10.76 5.84
C THR A 83 -27.09 -10.81 6.45
N LEU A 84 -28.05 -10.18 5.78
CA LEU A 84 -29.44 -10.18 6.11
C LEU A 84 -30.25 -10.65 4.91
N ASN A 85 -30.95 -11.76 5.06
CA ASN A 85 -31.88 -12.27 4.06
C ASN A 85 -33.32 -12.20 4.61
N THR A 86 -34.23 -11.69 3.79
CA THR A 86 -35.64 -11.58 4.18
C THR A 86 -36.57 -12.09 3.09
N VAL A 87 -37.65 -12.75 3.49
CA VAL A 87 -38.78 -13.06 2.65
C VAL A 87 -39.91 -12.11 3.03
N ASN A 88 -40.01 -10.98 2.35
CA ASN A 88 -40.95 -9.91 2.68
C ASN A 88 -42.39 -10.33 2.38
N ILE A 89 -42.63 -10.86 1.19
CA ILE A 89 -43.91 -11.34 0.73
C ILE A 89 -43.72 -12.72 0.12
N SER A 90 -44.58 -13.62 0.46
CA SER A 90 -44.65 -14.95 -0.17
C SER A 90 -46.11 -15.36 -0.26
N THR A 91 -46.65 -15.27 -1.47
CA THR A 91 -48.00 -15.71 -1.85
C THR A 91 -47.89 -16.78 -2.92
N ARG A 92 -49.05 -17.34 -3.37
CA ARG A 92 -49.06 -18.34 -4.42
C ARG A 92 -48.44 -17.86 -5.74
N ASP A 93 -48.71 -16.58 -6.08
CA ASP A 93 -48.38 -16.01 -7.39
C ASP A 93 -47.27 -14.97 -7.34
N PHE A 94 -46.82 -14.55 -6.12
CA PHE A 94 -45.84 -13.51 -5.97
C PHE A 94 -44.95 -13.76 -4.75
N THR A 95 -43.62 -13.70 -4.96
CA THR A 95 -42.66 -13.79 -3.88
C THR A 95 -41.66 -12.64 -4.00
N TRP A 96 -41.49 -11.88 -2.90
CA TRP A 96 -40.51 -10.84 -2.79
C TRP A 96 -39.49 -11.16 -1.68
N ARG A 97 -38.21 -11.23 -2.05
CA ARG A 97 -37.11 -11.45 -1.14
C ARG A 97 -36.14 -10.27 -1.22
N THR A 98 -35.50 -9.96 -0.11
CA THR A 98 -34.42 -8.95 -0.06
C THR A 98 -33.20 -9.58 0.58
N GLY A 99 -32.04 -9.36 -0.01
CA GLY A 99 -30.74 -9.71 0.54
C GLY A 99 -29.89 -8.45 0.70
N PHE A 100 -29.24 -8.31 1.85
CA PHE A 100 -28.27 -7.26 2.12
C PHE A 100 -27.02 -7.90 2.69
N THR A 101 -25.87 -7.58 2.12
CA THR A 101 -24.57 -8.04 2.61
C THR A 101 -23.66 -6.83 2.79
N PHE A 102 -23.01 -6.76 3.94
CA PHE A 102 -22.02 -5.77 4.26
C PHE A 102 -20.74 -6.46 4.74
N SER A 103 -19.59 -6.07 4.22
CA SER A 103 -18.31 -6.56 4.69
C SER A 103 -17.33 -5.41 4.92
N LEU A 104 -16.57 -5.50 6.01
CA LEU A 104 -15.50 -4.60 6.34
C LEU A 104 -14.25 -5.42 6.61
N ASN A 105 -13.21 -5.18 5.83
CA ASN A 105 -11.90 -5.78 6.05
C ASN A 105 -10.85 -4.69 6.25
N ARG A 106 -9.97 -4.87 7.22
CA ARG A 106 -8.79 -4.03 7.43
C ARG A 106 -7.57 -4.91 7.57
N ASN A 107 -6.57 -4.64 6.77
CA ASN A 107 -5.26 -5.24 6.92
C ASN A 107 -4.27 -4.23 7.49
N LYS A 108 -3.24 -4.72 8.16
CA LYS A 108 -2.18 -3.92 8.74
C LYS A 108 -0.88 -4.71 8.73
N VAL A 109 0.17 -4.10 8.26
CA VAL A 109 1.53 -4.63 8.38
C VAL A 109 2.00 -4.40 9.81
N THR A 110 2.28 -5.46 10.55
CA THR A 110 2.70 -5.38 11.95
C THR A 110 4.21 -5.42 12.10
N LYS A 111 4.91 -6.02 11.13
CA LYS A 111 6.38 -6.15 11.15
C LYS A 111 6.93 -6.17 9.71
N LEU A 112 8.08 -5.55 9.53
CA LEU A 112 8.97 -5.72 8.37
C LEU A 112 10.40 -5.97 8.86
N TYR A 113 11.35 -6.19 7.95
CA TYR A 113 12.75 -6.50 8.27
C TYR A 113 13.36 -5.52 9.29
N THR A 114 13.13 -4.23 9.10
CA THR A 114 13.40 -3.19 10.10
C THR A 114 12.17 -2.31 10.27
N LYS A 115 12.08 -1.55 11.38
CA LYS A 115 10.96 -0.61 11.60
C LYS A 115 10.87 0.49 10.55
N THR A 116 11.99 0.84 9.95
CA THR A 116 12.11 1.85 8.88
C THR A 116 12.05 1.25 7.48
N SER A 117 11.97 -0.09 7.36
CA SER A 117 11.84 -0.75 6.07
C SER A 117 10.52 -0.38 5.41
N SER A 118 10.56 -0.23 4.11
CA SER A 118 9.38 -0.18 3.27
C SER A 118 9.56 -1.12 2.07
N ILE A 119 8.44 -1.64 1.58
CA ILE A 119 8.40 -2.39 0.33
C ILE A 119 7.71 -1.51 -0.68
N THR A 120 8.35 -1.28 -1.81
CA THR A 120 7.81 -0.47 -2.90
C THR A 120 7.47 -1.35 -4.08
N GLY A 121 6.31 -1.10 -4.70
CA GLY A 121 5.96 -1.68 -5.99
C GLY A 121 6.23 -0.65 -7.08
N THR A 122 7.00 -1.07 -8.08
CA THR A 122 7.44 -0.22 -9.19
C THR A 122 6.93 -0.73 -10.53
N ILE A 123 6.67 0.18 -11.47
CA ILE A 123 6.42 -0.12 -12.87
C ILE A 123 7.40 0.73 -13.66
N GLY A 124 8.37 0.10 -14.33
CA GLY A 124 9.49 0.82 -14.92
C GLY A 124 10.35 1.47 -13.83
N ALA A 125 10.58 2.76 -13.94
CA ALA A 125 11.37 3.56 -12.98
C ALA A 125 10.53 4.16 -11.85
N ASP A 126 9.19 4.16 -11.98
CA ASP A 126 8.30 4.84 -11.05
C ASP A 126 7.79 3.93 -9.94
N THR A 127 7.61 4.50 -8.74
CA THR A 127 7.06 3.82 -7.58
C THR A 127 5.58 4.19 -7.44
N TYR A 128 4.70 3.19 -7.50
CA TYR A 128 3.25 3.38 -7.42
C TYR A 128 2.62 2.90 -6.12
N THR A 129 3.28 1.99 -5.42
CA THR A 129 2.78 1.49 -4.15
C THR A 129 3.87 1.46 -3.10
N LYS A 130 3.46 1.62 -1.85
CA LYS A 130 4.34 1.54 -0.69
C LYS A 130 3.68 0.77 0.44
N THR A 131 4.43 -0.13 1.04
CA THR A 131 4.02 -0.90 2.21
C THR A 131 4.94 -0.54 3.36
N VAL A 132 4.38 -0.07 4.47
CA VAL A 132 5.12 0.32 5.68
C VAL A 132 4.47 -0.29 6.92
N VAL A 133 5.26 -0.41 7.98
CA VAL A 133 4.75 -0.90 9.28
C VAL A 133 3.69 0.06 9.82
N GLY A 134 2.56 -0.49 10.24
CA GLY A 134 1.44 0.28 10.79
C GLY A 134 0.33 0.58 9.80
N GLU A 135 0.58 0.42 8.51
CA GLU A 135 -0.32 0.75 7.42
C GLU A 135 -0.79 -0.51 6.65
N PRO A 136 -1.80 -0.40 5.80
CA PRO A 136 -2.21 -1.47 4.90
C PRO A 136 -1.12 -1.86 3.91
N VAL A 137 -1.18 -3.10 3.42
CA VAL A 137 -0.29 -3.59 2.35
C VAL A 137 -0.64 -2.90 1.04
N GLY A 138 0.40 -2.44 0.33
CA GLY A 138 0.26 -1.96 -1.05
C GLY A 138 -0.52 -0.67 -1.21
N GLN A 139 -0.41 0.25 -0.26
CA GLN A 139 -1.01 1.57 -0.40
C GLN A 139 -0.50 2.29 -1.65
N PHE A 140 -1.37 2.99 -2.35
CA PHE A 140 -0.95 3.87 -3.43
C PHE A 140 0.03 4.91 -2.88
N TYR A 141 1.10 5.10 -3.63
CA TYR A 141 2.17 6.03 -3.29
C TYR A 141 2.49 6.87 -4.52
N GLY A 142 2.50 8.17 -4.35
CA GLY A 142 2.77 9.11 -5.43
C GLY A 142 2.67 10.53 -4.92
N TYR A 143 2.78 11.45 -5.82
CA TYR A 143 2.67 12.87 -5.55
C TYR A 143 1.21 13.31 -5.63
N ASN A 144 0.84 14.22 -4.73
CA ASN A 144 -0.48 14.83 -4.76
C ASN A 144 -0.45 16.03 -5.72
N VAL A 145 -1.29 16.00 -6.74
CA VAL A 145 -1.42 17.13 -7.67
C VAL A 145 -2.24 18.22 -7.00
N ILE A 146 -1.64 19.36 -6.70
CA ILE A 146 -2.29 20.51 -6.08
C ILE A 146 -2.72 21.59 -7.08
N GLY A 147 -2.23 21.53 -8.29
CA GLY A 147 -2.57 22.49 -9.32
C GLY A 147 -1.90 22.22 -10.66
N MET A 148 -1.99 23.20 -11.50
CA MET A 148 -1.38 23.22 -12.84
C MET A 148 -0.81 24.61 -13.08
N PHE A 149 0.35 24.69 -13.69
CA PHE A 149 0.94 25.97 -14.10
C PHE A 149 0.11 26.61 -15.21
N LYS A 150 -0.51 27.76 -14.90
CA LYS A 150 -1.37 28.51 -15.85
C LYS A 150 -0.74 29.84 -16.28
N GLU A 151 0.00 30.44 -15.36
CA GLU A 151 0.60 31.76 -15.54
C GLU A 151 2.09 31.72 -15.15
N ALA A 152 2.89 32.64 -15.69
CA ALA A 152 4.33 32.70 -15.38
C ALA A 152 4.61 32.86 -13.88
N ASP A 153 3.71 33.50 -13.15
CA ASP A 153 3.82 33.69 -11.69
C ASP A 153 3.63 32.40 -10.89
N ASP A 154 3.02 31.37 -11.47
CA ASP A 154 2.86 30.04 -10.84
C ASP A 154 4.19 29.28 -10.78
N PHE A 155 5.19 29.69 -11.56
CA PHE A 155 6.51 29.08 -11.56
C PHE A 155 7.33 29.38 -10.29
N TYR A 156 6.88 30.33 -9.48
CA TYR A 156 7.60 30.82 -8.31
C TYR A 156 6.83 30.55 -7.02
N VAL A 157 7.59 30.25 -5.97
CA VAL A 157 7.03 30.03 -4.64
C VAL A 157 6.49 31.35 -4.08
N LYS A 158 5.24 31.31 -3.58
CA LYS A 158 4.59 32.43 -2.89
C LYS A 158 4.42 32.11 -1.41
N ASP A 159 4.50 33.12 -0.57
CA ASP A 159 4.20 33.01 0.85
C ASP A 159 2.67 32.97 1.10
N ARG A 160 2.26 32.92 2.37
CA ARG A 160 0.83 32.89 2.77
C ARG A 160 0.07 34.16 2.42
N ASN A 161 0.77 35.25 2.15
CA ASN A 161 0.18 36.55 1.78
C ASN A 161 0.07 36.70 0.26
N GLY A 162 0.68 35.78 -0.52
CA GLY A 162 0.73 35.82 -1.97
C GLY A 162 1.97 36.52 -2.54
N ASP A 163 2.92 36.92 -1.69
CA ASP A 163 4.16 37.54 -2.10
C ASP A 163 5.19 36.52 -2.51
N PHE A 164 6.03 36.84 -3.51
CA PHE A 164 7.07 35.91 -3.99
C PHE A 164 8.15 35.76 -2.93
N MET A 165 8.49 34.50 -2.65
CA MET A 165 9.65 34.18 -1.83
C MET A 165 10.94 34.44 -2.61
N LEU A 166 11.93 35.04 -1.95
CA LEU A 166 13.22 35.37 -2.53
C LEU A 166 14.32 34.54 -1.89
N ASP A 167 15.33 34.20 -2.68
CA ASP A 167 16.57 33.59 -2.20
C ASP A 167 17.51 34.66 -1.57
N ASP A 168 18.67 34.24 -1.05
CA ASP A 168 19.67 35.11 -0.46
C ASP A 168 20.24 36.18 -1.43
N ASN A 169 19.99 36.04 -2.73
CA ASN A 169 20.39 36.95 -3.79
C ASN A 169 19.22 37.81 -4.30
N PHE A 170 18.11 37.85 -3.58
CA PHE A 170 16.88 38.60 -3.94
C PHE A 170 16.26 38.14 -5.27
N LYS A 171 16.45 36.87 -5.67
CA LYS A 171 15.77 36.26 -6.82
C LYS A 171 14.57 35.44 -6.35
N LYS A 172 13.50 35.47 -7.15
CA LYS A 172 12.31 34.62 -6.92
C LYS A 172 12.70 33.15 -6.89
N ILE A 173 12.25 32.42 -5.88
CA ILE A 173 12.51 31.00 -5.74
C ILE A 173 11.55 30.23 -6.65
N LEU A 174 12.09 29.41 -7.55
CA LEU A 174 11.31 28.51 -8.40
C LEU A 174 10.69 27.38 -7.58
N VAL A 175 9.50 26.93 -7.97
CA VAL A 175 8.85 25.75 -7.40
C VAL A 175 9.74 24.53 -7.63
N ALA A 176 10.03 23.77 -6.58
CA ALA A 176 10.79 22.54 -6.68
C ALA A 176 9.91 21.39 -7.19
N ILE A 177 10.49 20.49 -7.97
CA ILE A 177 9.84 19.22 -8.32
C ILE A 177 10.07 18.18 -7.23
N PRO A 178 9.17 17.15 -7.12
CA PRO A 178 9.18 16.18 -6.03
C PRO A 178 10.48 15.40 -5.81
N GLU A 179 11.37 15.31 -6.79
CA GLU A 179 12.63 14.56 -6.70
C GLU A 179 13.83 15.40 -6.19
N ASN A 180 13.59 16.48 -5.47
CA ASN A 180 14.62 17.45 -5.03
C ASN A 180 15.41 18.08 -6.19
N LYS A 181 14.87 18.09 -7.38
CA LYS A 181 15.44 18.82 -8.51
C LYS A 181 14.89 20.24 -8.52
N THR A 182 15.77 21.20 -8.69
CA THR A 182 15.36 22.58 -8.96
C THR A 182 14.99 22.69 -10.43
N ILE A 183 13.75 23.06 -10.73
CA ILE A 183 13.32 23.32 -12.09
C ILE A 183 13.97 24.60 -12.59
N LYS A 184 14.51 24.58 -13.80
CA LYS A 184 14.93 25.82 -14.45
C LYS A 184 13.73 26.46 -15.14
N GLU A 185 13.68 27.76 -15.21
CA GLU A 185 12.57 28.53 -15.75
C GLU A 185 12.20 28.11 -17.20
N ASN A 186 13.18 27.68 -17.98
CA ASN A 186 12.98 27.18 -19.34
C ASN A 186 12.57 25.70 -19.45
N GLU A 187 12.45 25.01 -18.32
CA GLU A 187 12.02 23.60 -18.24
C GLU A 187 10.56 23.46 -17.79
N ILE A 188 9.87 24.59 -17.45
CA ILE A 188 8.46 24.59 -17.06
C ILE A 188 7.60 25.01 -18.24
N TRP A 189 6.54 24.26 -18.46
CA TRP A 189 5.58 24.53 -19.53
C TRP A 189 4.19 24.79 -18.94
N TYR A 190 3.44 25.66 -19.59
CA TYR A 190 2.03 25.83 -19.24
C TYR A 190 1.27 24.52 -19.42
N GLY A 191 0.52 24.14 -18.40
CA GLY A 191 -0.19 22.86 -18.37
C GLY A 191 0.52 21.76 -17.60
N ASP A 192 1.79 21.95 -17.21
CA ASP A 192 2.46 21.03 -16.28
C ASP A 192 1.77 21.05 -14.90
N TYR A 193 1.77 19.91 -14.21
CA TYR A 193 1.17 19.78 -12.92
C TYR A 193 2.10 20.26 -11.79
N ILE A 194 1.48 20.90 -10.77
CA ILE A 194 2.14 21.26 -9.52
C ILE A 194 1.87 20.14 -8.52
N PHE A 195 2.92 19.65 -7.86
CA PHE A 195 2.86 18.54 -6.92
C PHE A 195 3.24 19.00 -5.50
N GLU A 196 2.68 18.28 -4.51
CA GLU A 196 3.03 18.38 -3.10
C GLU A 196 3.57 17.04 -2.58
#